data_b2ab8d0757a0112766d0421f71216e0b
#
_entry.id   b2ab8d0757a0112766d0421f71216e0b
#
_cell.length_a   1.000
_cell.length_b   1.000
_cell.length_c   1.000
_cell.angle_alpha   90.00
_cell.angle_beta   90.00
_cell.angle_gamma   90.00
#
_symmetry.space_group_name_H-M   'P 1'
#
loop_
_entity.id
_entity.type
_entity.pdbx_description
1 polymer ?
#
loop_
_entity_poly.entity_id
_entity_poly.type
_entity_poly.pdbx_seq_one_letter_code
_entity_poly.pdbx_strand_id
1 'polypeptide(L)'
;MDDKRLTIKELTEKMHELVKSKGWYEKDSKRPQTPRNLAVSLSIEAAEILEHFQFGDEIKDKNELGSELADVTLYLLQLASVSGIELEKAVLKKIEVNKTRSWDVEEK
;
A
#
# COMPACT_ATOMS: atom_id res chain seq x y z
N MET A 1 -25.28 -4.16 12.44
CA MET A 1 -24.00 -3.73 11.91
C MET A 1 -23.13 -4.93 11.58
N ASP A 2 -22.65 -4.94 10.44
CA ASP A 2 -21.82 -6.03 9.98
C ASP A 2 -20.38 -5.82 10.38
N ASP A 3 -19.84 -6.73 11.15
CA ASP A 3 -18.44 -6.62 11.57
C ASP A 3 -17.54 -7.45 10.71
N LYS A 4 -17.99 -7.83 9.55
CA LYS A 4 -17.19 -8.65 8.70
C LYS A 4 -15.84 -7.99 8.39
N ARG A 5 -14.79 -8.75 8.60
CA ARG A 5 -13.45 -8.28 8.27
C ARG A 5 -13.04 -8.89 6.96
N LEU A 6 -12.36 -8.09 6.15
CA LEU A 6 -11.94 -8.53 4.84
C LEU A 6 -10.49 -9.02 4.90
N THR A 7 -10.20 -10.00 4.06
CA THR A 7 -8.84 -10.46 3.89
C THR A 7 -8.11 -9.52 2.94
N ILE A 8 -6.80 -9.68 2.88
CA ILE A 8 -6.01 -8.92 1.91
C ILE A 8 -6.49 -9.22 0.50
N LYS A 9 -6.85 -10.46 0.22
CA LYS A 9 -7.36 -10.82 -1.09
C LYS A 9 -8.64 -10.09 -1.42
N GLU A 10 -9.56 -10.03 -0.45
CA GLU A 10 -10.83 -9.34 -0.68
C GLU A 10 -10.64 -7.84 -0.85
N LEU A 11 -9.73 -7.25 -0.09
CA LEU A 11 -9.42 -5.83 -0.27
C LEU A 11 -8.83 -5.58 -1.65
N THR A 12 -7.97 -6.49 -2.09
CA THR A 12 -7.37 -6.38 -3.41
C THR A 12 -8.44 -6.42 -4.50
N GLU A 13 -9.43 -7.29 -4.34
CA GLU A 13 -10.52 -7.38 -5.30
C GLU A 13 -11.33 -6.10 -5.35
N LYS A 14 -11.59 -5.50 -4.20
CA LYS A 14 -12.31 -4.22 -4.17
C LYS A 14 -11.49 -3.11 -4.82
N MET A 15 -10.20 -3.14 -4.62
CA MET A 15 -9.31 -2.16 -5.26
C MET A 15 -9.38 -2.30 -6.77
N HIS A 16 -9.33 -3.55 -7.29
CA HIS A 16 -9.40 -3.75 -8.73
C HIS A 16 -10.73 -3.29 -9.30
N GLU A 17 -11.82 -3.48 -8.56
CA GLU A 17 -13.12 -3.00 -9.00
C GLU A 17 -13.11 -1.50 -9.19
N LEU A 18 -12.50 -0.78 -8.25
CA LEU A 18 -12.39 0.66 -8.36
C LEU A 18 -11.59 1.06 -9.60
N VAL A 19 -10.43 0.46 -9.79
CA VAL A 19 -9.55 0.81 -10.91
C VAL A 19 -10.24 0.53 -12.23
N LYS A 20 -10.94 -0.61 -12.33
CA LYS A 20 -11.67 -0.95 -13.54
C LYS A 20 -12.80 0.04 -13.80
N SER A 21 -13.47 0.46 -12.76
CA SER A 21 -14.58 1.40 -12.91
C SER A 21 -14.13 2.74 -13.45
N LYS A 22 -12.85 3.08 -13.24
CA LYS A 22 -12.29 4.33 -13.74
C LYS A 22 -11.69 4.18 -15.14
N GLY A 23 -11.69 2.97 -15.69
CA GLY A 23 -11.11 2.73 -17.01
C GLY A 23 -9.60 2.74 -17.01
N TRP A 24 -8.97 2.70 -15.86
CA TRP A 24 -7.51 2.84 -15.78
C TRP A 24 -6.77 1.59 -16.25
N TYR A 25 -7.45 0.44 -16.35
CA TYR A 25 -6.83 -0.76 -16.89
C TYR A 25 -6.99 -0.89 -18.40
N GLU A 26 -7.71 0.06 -19.04
CA GLU A 26 -7.88 0.00 -20.48
C GLU A 26 -6.58 0.33 -21.21
N LYS A 27 -6.43 -0.19 -22.41
CA LYS A 27 -5.21 0.01 -23.18
C LYS A 27 -4.91 1.48 -23.46
N ASP A 28 -5.96 2.27 -23.66
CA ASP A 28 -5.81 3.67 -24.00
C ASP A 28 -5.87 4.58 -22.78
N SER A 29 -5.75 4.00 -21.60
CA SER A 29 -5.77 4.78 -20.38
C SER A 29 -4.65 5.80 -20.38
N LYS A 30 -4.96 7.00 -19.90
CA LYS A 30 -3.95 8.02 -19.70
C LYS A 30 -3.22 7.83 -18.38
N ARG A 31 -3.63 6.83 -17.61
CA ARG A 31 -2.99 6.49 -16.34
C ARG A 31 -2.63 5.01 -16.36
N PRO A 32 -1.68 4.61 -17.20
CA PRO A 32 -1.32 3.18 -17.30
C PRO A 32 -0.89 2.64 -15.95
N GLN A 33 -1.47 1.50 -15.58
CA GLN A 33 -1.23 0.90 -14.26
C GLN A 33 -0.11 -0.12 -14.34
N THR A 34 1.05 0.31 -14.80
CA THR A 34 2.21 -0.58 -14.87
C THR A 34 2.88 -0.66 -13.50
N PRO A 35 3.64 -1.73 -13.24
CA PRO A 35 4.34 -1.82 -11.96
C PRO A 35 5.21 -0.60 -11.68
N ARG A 36 5.91 -0.09 -12.69
CA ARG A 36 6.75 1.09 -12.49
C ARG A 36 5.93 2.31 -12.10
N ASN A 37 4.83 2.54 -12.81
CA ASN A 37 3.98 3.70 -12.51
C ASN A 37 3.36 3.56 -11.12
N LEU A 38 2.98 2.35 -10.75
CA LEU A 38 2.42 2.12 -9.42
C LEU A 38 3.46 2.33 -8.33
N ALA A 39 4.71 1.93 -8.60
CA ALA A 39 5.77 2.16 -7.62
C ALA A 39 6.02 3.66 -7.44
N VAL A 40 5.96 4.43 -8.52
CA VAL A 40 6.10 5.88 -8.44
C VAL A 40 4.98 6.47 -7.60
N SER A 41 3.73 6.07 -7.89
CA SER A 41 2.58 6.58 -7.13
C SER A 41 2.68 6.22 -5.66
N LEU A 42 3.09 4.99 -5.37
CA LEU A 42 3.27 4.53 -4.00
C LEU A 42 4.30 5.39 -3.28
N SER A 43 5.40 5.70 -3.95
CA SER A 43 6.47 6.50 -3.35
C SER A 43 5.99 7.92 -3.04
N ILE A 44 5.23 8.50 -3.96
CA ILE A 44 4.71 9.85 -3.76
C ILE A 44 3.75 9.88 -2.57
N GLU A 45 2.84 8.91 -2.50
CA GLU A 45 1.89 8.88 -1.39
C GLU A 45 2.59 8.63 -0.07
N ALA A 46 3.60 7.78 -0.06
CA ALA A 46 4.35 7.53 1.17
C ALA A 46 5.05 8.80 1.65
N ALA A 47 5.56 9.59 0.71
CA ALA A 47 6.22 10.84 1.08
C ALA A 47 5.24 11.83 1.70
N GLU A 48 3.98 11.81 1.25
CA GLU A 48 2.97 12.70 1.83
C GLU A 48 2.68 12.37 3.28
N ILE A 49 2.84 11.11 3.67
CA ILE A 49 2.68 10.75 5.07
C ILE A 49 3.71 11.49 5.92
N LEU A 50 4.92 11.61 5.41
CA LEU A 50 5.99 12.28 6.13
C LEU A 50 5.64 13.74 6.43
N GLU A 51 4.85 14.37 5.55
CA GLU A 51 4.49 15.76 5.75
C GLU A 51 3.70 15.98 7.03
N HIS A 52 2.99 14.96 7.51
CA HIS A 52 2.27 15.09 8.77
C HIS A 52 3.21 15.28 9.95
N PHE A 53 4.45 14.87 9.80
CA PHE A 53 5.42 14.90 10.89
C PHE A 53 6.54 15.88 10.63
N GLN A 54 6.29 16.83 9.74
CA GLN A 54 7.30 17.79 9.32
C GLN A 54 7.82 18.62 10.49
N PHE A 55 6.97 18.89 11.47
CA PHE A 55 7.33 19.74 12.60
C PHE A 55 7.32 19.01 13.94
N GLY A 56 7.27 17.72 13.95
CA GLY A 56 7.28 16.94 15.20
C GLY A 56 6.53 15.64 15.06
N ASP A 57 6.39 14.95 16.18
CA ASP A 57 5.79 13.61 16.20
C ASP A 57 4.28 13.62 16.41
N GLU A 58 3.70 14.76 16.61
CA GLU A 58 2.28 14.84 16.93
C GLU A 58 1.42 14.65 15.70
N ILE A 59 0.38 13.81 15.83
CA ILE A 59 -0.57 13.59 14.76
C ILE A 59 -1.68 14.61 14.90
N LYS A 60 -1.74 15.56 13.99
CA LYS A 60 -2.70 16.66 14.10
C LYS A 60 -4.07 16.31 13.53
N ASP A 61 -4.11 15.45 12.51
CA ASP A 61 -5.37 15.08 11.88
C ASP A 61 -5.35 13.60 11.56
N LYS A 62 -5.94 12.81 12.46
CA LYS A 62 -5.94 11.36 12.30
C LYS A 62 -6.72 10.91 11.06
N ASN A 63 -7.78 11.65 10.73
CA ASN A 63 -8.58 11.26 9.57
C ASN A 63 -7.79 11.44 8.28
N GLU A 64 -7.06 12.52 8.18
CA GLU A 64 -6.28 12.77 6.99
C GLU A 64 -5.11 11.80 6.90
N LEU A 65 -4.44 11.54 8.01
CA LEU A 65 -3.37 10.56 8.03
C LEU A 65 -3.91 9.18 7.64
N GLY A 66 -5.08 8.82 8.16
CA GLY A 66 -5.71 7.55 7.83
C GLY A 66 -6.01 7.45 6.34
N SER A 67 -6.47 8.53 5.74
CA SER A 67 -6.75 8.54 4.31
C SER A 67 -5.49 8.30 3.50
N GLU A 68 -4.38 8.90 3.90
CA GLU A 68 -3.12 8.73 3.18
C GLU A 68 -2.53 7.35 3.38
N LEU A 69 -2.69 6.78 4.58
CA LEU A 69 -2.26 5.40 4.80
C LEU A 69 -3.08 4.45 3.93
N ALA A 70 -4.37 4.75 3.75
CA ALA A 70 -5.22 3.96 2.88
C ALA A 70 -4.75 4.03 1.43
N ASP A 71 -4.38 5.22 0.96
CA ASP A 71 -3.89 5.37 -0.40
C ASP A 71 -2.61 4.56 -0.63
N VAL A 72 -1.69 4.60 0.33
CA VAL A 72 -0.47 3.80 0.25
C VAL A 72 -0.81 2.33 0.19
N THR A 73 -1.77 1.90 1.02
CA THR A 73 -2.19 0.50 1.04
C THR A 73 -2.78 0.08 -0.30
N LEU A 74 -3.62 0.93 -0.89
CA LEU A 74 -4.23 0.59 -2.18
C LEU A 74 -3.18 0.44 -3.27
N TYR A 75 -2.22 1.33 -3.35
CA TYR A 75 -1.16 1.19 -4.34
C TYR A 75 -0.30 -0.04 -4.08
N LEU A 76 -0.06 -0.34 -2.80
CA LEU A 76 0.71 -1.52 -2.44
C LEU A 76 0.01 -2.80 -2.87
N LEU A 77 -1.29 -2.91 -2.60
CA LEU A 77 -2.07 -4.07 -3.00
C LEU A 77 -2.08 -4.21 -4.52
N GLN A 78 -2.23 -3.09 -5.22
CA GLN A 78 -2.27 -3.11 -6.67
C GLN A 78 -0.94 -3.53 -7.28
N LEU A 79 0.15 -2.95 -6.78
CA LEU A 79 1.48 -3.28 -7.28
C LEU A 79 1.78 -4.76 -7.08
N ALA A 80 1.47 -5.30 -5.90
CA ALA A 80 1.68 -6.71 -5.65
C ALA A 80 0.87 -7.56 -6.63
N SER A 81 -0.40 -7.19 -6.83
CA SER A 81 -1.29 -7.97 -7.67
C SER A 81 -0.86 -7.97 -9.12
N VAL A 82 -0.55 -6.80 -9.69
CA VAL A 82 -0.16 -6.75 -11.10
C VAL A 82 1.21 -7.36 -11.32
N SER A 83 2.00 -7.50 -10.25
CA SER A 83 3.32 -8.12 -10.34
C SER A 83 3.28 -9.63 -10.07
N GLY A 84 2.09 -10.17 -9.84
CA GLY A 84 1.95 -11.61 -9.59
C GLY A 84 2.45 -12.05 -8.23
N ILE A 85 2.44 -11.15 -7.25
CA ILE A 85 2.93 -11.45 -5.91
C ILE A 85 1.75 -11.64 -4.97
N GLU A 86 1.73 -12.76 -4.23
CA GLU A 86 0.73 -12.97 -3.20
C GLU A 86 1.22 -12.26 -1.94
N LEU A 87 0.70 -11.08 -1.73
CA LEU A 87 1.23 -10.20 -0.69
C LEU A 87 1.11 -10.80 0.71
N GLU A 88 0.01 -11.47 0.99
CA GLU A 88 -0.16 -12.09 2.30
C GLU A 88 0.97 -13.06 2.61
N LYS A 89 1.30 -13.92 1.64
CA LYS A 89 2.38 -14.88 1.81
C LYS A 89 3.73 -14.19 1.98
N ALA A 90 3.94 -13.15 1.18
CA ALA A 90 5.21 -12.42 1.26
C ALA A 90 5.38 -11.78 2.62
N VAL A 91 4.30 -11.21 3.17
CA VAL A 91 4.35 -10.57 4.48
C VAL A 91 4.61 -11.61 5.57
N LEU A 92 3.89 -12.74 5.52
CA LEU A 92 4.08 -13.78 6.52
C LEU A 92 5.50 -14.31 6.50
N LYS A 93 6.04 -14.53 5.31
CA LYS A 93 7.40 -15.00 5.19
C LYS A 93 8.38 -13.99 5.75
N LYS A 94 8.14 -12.71 5.49
CA LYS A 94 9.03 -11.68 5.97
C LYS A 94 9.00 -11.57 7.50
N ILE A 95 7.83 -11.76 8.08
CA ILE A 95 7.72 -11.78 9.54
C ILE A 95 8.62 -12.87 10.11
N GLU A 96 8.58 -14.07 9.52
CA GLU A 96 9.40 -15.15 10.01
C GLU A 96 10.91 -14.86 9.87
N VAL A 97 11.30 -14.30 8.74
CA VAL A 97 12.68 -13.90 8.53
C VAL A 97 13.11 -12.88 9.59
N ASN A 98 12.25 -11.89 9.81
CA ASN A 98 12.59 -10.81 10.73
C ASN A 98 12.67 -11.27 12.18
N LYS A 99 11.98 -12.35 12.54
CA LYS A 99 12.08 -12.88 13.89
C LYS A 99 13.50 -13.34 14.23
N THR A 100 14.26 -13.74 13.22
CA THR A 100 15.59 -14.24 13.44
C THR A 100 16.68 -13.22 13.18
N ARG A 101 16.31 -12.02 12.73
CA ARG A 101 17.28 -10.98 12.44
C ARG A 101 17.54 -10.14 13.68
N SER A 102 18.78 -9.69 13.81
CA SER A 102 19.11 -8.78 14.87
C SER A 102 19.22 -7.37 14.30
N TRP A 103 18.38 -6.49 14.78
CA TRP A 103 18.32 -5.12 14.24
C TRP A 103 19.13 -4.14 15.06
N ASP A 104 19.56 -4.57 16.25
CA ASP A 104 20.30 -3.70 17.14
C ASP A 104 21.77 -3.70 16.92
N VAL A 105 22.27 -4.61 16.11
CA VAL A 105 23.67 -4.84 16.00
C VAL A 105 24.25 -4.02 14.96
N GLU A 106 25.21 -3.28 15.28
CA GLU A 106 25.89 -2.61 14.31
C GLU A 106 25.16 -2.14 13.22
N GLU A 107 24.09 -1.60 13.42
CA GLU A 107 23.40 -0.95 12.40
C GLU A 107 24.17 0.26 12.14
N LYS A 108 24.99 0.24 11.28
CA LYS A 108 25.81 1.37 11.11
C LYS A 108 25.61 1.99 9.88
#